data_fa9a9d701acd08e1b93214c554a393b4
#
_entry.id   fa9a9d701acd08e1b93214c554a393b4
#
_cell.length_a   1.000
_cell.length_b   1.000
_cell.length_c   1.000
_cell.angle_alpha   90.00
_cell.angle_beta   90.00
_cell.angle_gamma   90.00
#
_symmetry.space_group_name_H-M   'P 1'
#
loop_
_entity.id
_entity.type
_entity.pdbx_description
1 polymer ?
#
loop_
_entity_poly.entity_id
_entity_poly.type
_entity_poly.pdbx_seq_one_letter_code
_entity_poly.pdbx_strand_id
1 'polypeptide(L)'
;VRVVWISFTDFKYLTNDPPNWVGFSNYIEAVNDPLMWKSLGRAAYFTVLFLPGTIIFPLLLAVLVDRVRNAKVATVYRVILLIPAVIPSTLVFVLWKWMYNYQIGPINYFLVEIMEWFTYRNAPQWLGGTDLTLPSVAIMEIWWGLGYHSIFFLAGLAAIPKDLPEAARVDGANEWQVFWYVIRPRLQPIMMILVVLRFGTAMAVIDEYLIFGGFNRAHPTYTWTVFMYDQAFKTGLWRQGFAASIGMVGAVVMMIFVAYLVYIFRSKD
;
A
#
# COMPACT_ATOMS: atom_id res chain seq x y z
N VAL A 1 -24.96 -4.61 4.09
CA VAL A 1 -26.01 -5.63 4.37
C VAL A 1 -26.18 -6.56 3.17
N ARG A 2 -26.41 -6.07 1.93
CA ARG A 2 -26.66 -6.91 0.75
C ARG A 2 -25.51 -7.87 0.41
N VAL A 3 -24.24 -7.42 0.48
CA VAL A 3 -23.07 -8.27 0.20
C VAL A 3 -22.95 -9.42 1.21
N VAL A 4 -23.24 -9.16 2.49
CA VAL A 4 -23.26 -10.21 3.53
C VAL A 4 -24.31 -11.27 3.21
N TRP A 5 -25.52 -10.86 2.80
CA TRP A 5 -26.56 -11.80 2.41
C TRP A 5 -26.17 -12.62 1.17
N ILE A 6 -25.62 -11.95 0.13
CA ILE A 6 -25.17 -12.60 -1.10
C ILE A 6 -24.09 -13.66 -0.81
N SER A 7 -23.22 -13.45 0.16
CA SER A 7 -22.14 -14.40 0.48
C SER A 7 -22.64 -15.76 0.97
N PHE A 8 -23.88 -15.84 1.45
CA PHE A 8 -24.55 -17.07 1.86
C PHE A 8 -25.40 -17.71 0.76
N THR A 9 -25.34 -17.19 -0.48
CA THR A 9 -26.14 -17.65 -1.61
C THR A 9 -25.29 -18.05 -2.79
N ASP A 10 -25.86 -18.80 -3.73
CA ASP A 10 -25.26 -19.13 -5.02
C ASP A 10 -25.43 -18.03 -6.07
N PHE A 11 -25.64 -16.78 -5.65
CA PHE A 11 -25.95 -15.63 -6.51
C PHE A 11 -24.99 -15.50 -7.69
N LYS A 12 -25.57 -15.39 -8.90
CA LYS A 12 -24.93 -15.14 -10.18
C LYS A 12 -25.62 -14.00 -10.90
N TYR A 13 -24.88 -12.95 -11.26
CA TYR A 13 -25.44 -11.73 -11.82
C TYR A 13 -26.17 -11.93 -13.17
N LEU A 14 -25.71 -12.89 -13.99
CA LEU A 14 -26.23 -13.11 -15.35
C LEU A 14 -27.32 -14.18 -15.43
N THR A 15 -27.77 -14.74 -14.32
CA THR A 15 -28.90 -15.66 -14.29
C THR A 15 -30.15 -14.93 -13.83
N ASN A 16 -31.29 -15.23 -14.48
CA ASN A 16 -32.60 -14.73 -14.05
C ASN A 16 -33.17 -15.54 -12.88
N ASP A 17 -32.46 -16.60 -12.46
CA ASP A 17 -32.92 -17.45 -11.37
C ASP A 17 -32.73 -16.76 -10.03
N PRO A 18 -33.69 -16.84 -9.11
CA PRO A 18 -33.53 -16.35 -7.77
C PRO A 18 -32.39 -17.11 -7.08
N PRO A 19 -31.51 -16.42 -6.31
CA PRO A 19 -30.39 -17.06 -5.65
C PRO A 19 -30.90 -18.02 -4.55
N ASN A 20 -30.33 -19.21 -4.54
CA ASN A 20 -30.59 -20.19 -3.49
C ASN A 20 -29.71 -19.92 -2.27
N TRP A 21 -30.27 -20.18 -1.09
CA TRP A 21 -29.48 -20.11 0.14
C TRP A 21 -28.58 -21.35 0.27
N VAL A 22 -27.26 -21.15 0.29
CA VAL A 22 -26.25 -22.23 0.41
C VAL A 22 -25.55 -22.24 1.77
N GLY A 23 -25.97 -21.40 2.71
CA GLY A 23 -25.36 -21.30 4.03
C GLY A 23 -23.88 -20.98 3.97
N PHE A 24 -23.05 -21.70 4.71
CA PHE A 24 -21.61 -21.51 4.79
C PHE A 24 -20.80 -22.16 3.67
N SER A 25 -21.43 -22.79 2.66
CA SER A 25 -20.73 -23.53 1.60
C SER A 25 -19.68 -22.68 0.89
N ASN A 26 -19.99 -21.43 0.53
CA ASN A 26 -19.04 -20.51 -0.07
C ASN A 26 -17.82 -20.20 0.83
N TYR A 27 -18.04 -20.08 2.13
CA TYR A 27 -16.97 -19.82 3.09
C TYR A 27 -16.06 -21.05 3.27
N ILE A 28 -16.67 -22.24 3.33
CA ILE A 28 -15.92 -23.51 3.42
C ILE A 28 -15.06 -23.69 2.17
N GLU A 29 -15.60 -23.42 0.98
CA GLU A 29 -14.87 -23.45 -0.28
C GLU A 29 -13.72 -22.42 -0.24
N ALA A 30 -13.98 -21.15 0.13
CA ALA A 30 -12.98 -20.10 0.16
C ALA A 30 -11.82 -20.41 1.12
N VAL A 31 -12.10 -20.91 2.31
CA VAL A 31 -11.08 -21.24 3.32
C VAL A 31 -10.26 -22.48 2.92
N ASN A 32 -10.86 -23.41 2.20
CA ASN A 32 -10.18 -24.62 1.72
C ASN A 32 -9.45 -24.41 0.38
N ASP A 33 -9.66 -23.29 -0.32
CA ASP A 33 -8.96 -22.98 -1.56
C ASP A 33 -7.51 -22.53 -1.28
N PRO A 34 -6.48 -23.28 -1.71
CA PRO A 34 -5.09 -22.88 -1.54
C PRO A 34 -4.76 -21.53 -2.18
N LEU A 35 -5.50 -21.14 -3.24
CA LEU A 35 -5.30 -19.89 -3.94
C LEU A 35 -5.72 -18.69 -3.06
N MET A 36 -6.73 -18.85 -2.19
CA MET A 36 -7.14 -17.83 -1.22
C MET A 36 -5.96 -17.45 -0.32
N TRP A 37 -5.33 -18.43 0.31
CA TRP A 37 -4.21 -18.19 1.24
C TRP A 37 -2.95 -17.69 0.54
N LYS A 38 -2.65 -18.23 -0.66
CA LYS A 38 -1.53 -17.77 -1.48
C LYS A 38 -1.72 -16.31 -1.89
N SER A 39 -2.91 -15.93 -2.32
CA SER A 39 -3.23 -14.57 -2.75
C SER A 39 -3.28 -13.60 -1.57
N LEU A 40 -3.77 -14.02 -0.42
CA LEU A 40 -3.72 -13.25 0.84
C LEU A 40 -2.27 -13.05 1.32
N GLY A 41 -1.44 -14.09 1.24
CA GLY A 41 -0.01 -14.00 1.57
C GLY A 41 0.76 -13.01 0.68
N ARG A 42 0.39 -12.89 -0.60
CA ARG A 42 0.96 -11.88 -1.50
C ARG A 42 0.59 -10.45 -1.08
N ALA A 43 -0.68 -10.22 -0.70
CA ALA A 43 -1.11 -8.93 -0.17
C ALA A 43 -0.43 -8.59 1.16
N ALA A 44 -0.26 -9.57 2.05
CA ALA A 44 0.48 -9.39 3.29
C ALA A 44 1.96 -9.06 3.03
N TYR A 45 2.62 -9.77 2.12
CA TYR A 45 4.01 -9.50 1.73
C TYR A 45 4.16 -8.09 1.15
N PHE A 46 3.27 -7.68 0.23
CA PHE A 46 3.25 -6.31 -0.27
C PHE A 46 3.10 -5.29 0.88
N THR A 47 2.19 -5.53 1.81
CA THR A 47 1.96 -4.65 2.95
C THR A 47 3.21 -4.50 3.83
N VAL A 48 3.95 -5.58 4.07
CA VAL A 48 5.22 -5.55 4.82
C VAL A 48 6.29 -4.70 4.11
N LEU A 49 6.34 -4.72 2.79
CA LEU A 49 7.27 -3.88 2.02
C LEU A 49 6.82 -2.41 1.99
N PHE A 50 5.54 -2.19 1.77
CA PHE A 50 4.98 -0.87 1.53
C PHE A 50 4.83 -0.03 2.81
N LEU A 51 4.31 -0.62 3.90
CA LEU A 51 3.91 0.11 5.09
C LEU A 51 5.07 0.83 5.79
N PRO A 52 6.25 0.23 6.01
CA PRO A 52 7.39 0.94 6.57
C PRO A 52 7.84 2.11 5.69
N GLY A 53 7.89 1.91 4.38
CA GLY A 53 8.32 2.95 3.43
C GLY A 53 7.37 4.15 3.41
N THR A 54 6.07 3.91 3.43
CA THR A 54 5.04 4.98 3.44
C THR A 54 4.97 5.75 4.76
N ILE A 55 5.67 5.32 5.81
CA ILE A 55 5.81 6.04 7.08
C ILE A 55 7.20 6.70 7.18
N ILE A 56 8.25 5.95 6.93
CA ILE A 56 9.64 6.40 7.17
C ILE A 56 10.02 7.51 6.18
N PHE A 57 9.82 7.31 4.88
CA PHE A 57 10.26 8.30 3.88
C PHE A 57 9.50 9.63 4.00
N PRO A 58 8.16 9.67 4.14
CA PRO A 58 7.45 10.93 4.37
C PRO A 58 7.84 11.63 5.67
N LEU A 59 8.09 10.88 6.75
CA LEU A 59 8.57 11.45 8.02
C LEU A 59 9.94 12.10 7.84
N LEU A 60 10.88 11.41 7.19
CA LEU A 60 12.21 11.97 6.91
C LEU A 60 12.12 13.26 6.09
N LEU A 61 11.30 13.26 5.03
CA LEU A 61 11.10 14.46 4.21
C LEU A 61 10.44 15.58 4.99
N ALA A 62 9.45 15.29 5.82
CA ALA A 62 8.82 16.29 6.67
C ALA A 62 9.83 16.95 7.61
N VAL A 63 10.68 16.16 8.27
CA VAL A 63 11.75 16.67 9.13
C VAL A 63 12.76 17.51 8.36
N LEU A 64 13.13 17.10 7.15
CA LEU A 64 14.06 17.87 6.30
C LEU A 64 13.45 19.20 5.86
N VAL A 65 12.19 19.21 5.43
CA VAL A 65 11.47 20.42 5.00
C VAL A 65 11.23 21.37 6.18
N ASP A 66 10.94 20.83 7.38
CA ASP A 66 10.73 21.64 8.59
C ASP A 66 12.00 22.40 9.01
N ARG A 67 13.20 21.86 8.72
CA ARG A 67 14.49 22.52 8.99
C ARG A 67 14.83 23.67 8.04
N VAL A 68 14.06 23.85 6.96
CA VAL A 68 14.32 24.94 5.98
C VAL A 68 13.91 26.27 6.57
N ARG A 69 14.89 27.12 6.87
CA ARG A 69 14.67 28.45 7.51
C ARG A 69 13.88 29.42 6.64
N ASN A 70 14.06 29.37 5.32
CA ASN A 70 13.37 30.28 4.40
C ASN A 70 11.96 29.73 4.10
N ALA A 71 10.94 30.42 4.58
CA ALA A 71 9.53 30.00 4.41
C ALA A 71 9.11 29.86 2.94
N LYS A 72 9.62 30.70 2.02
CA LYS A 72 9.32 30.58 0.58
C LYS A 72 9.90 29.30 0.00
N VAL A 73 11.14 28.98 0.36
CA VAL A 73 11.83 27.76 -0.09
C VAL A 73 11.13 26.52 0.49
N ALA A 74 10.76 26.53 1.76
CA ALA A 74 10.00 25.45 2.39
C ALA A 74 8.64 25.22 1.67
N THR A 75 7.95 26.30 1.29
CA THR A 75 6.70 26.20 0.51
C THR A 75 6.93 25.57 -0.86
N VAL A 76 8.01 25.95 -1.57
CA VAL A 76 8.35 25.35 -2.86
C VAL A 76 8.60 23.86 -2.72
N TYR A 77 9.35 23.41 -1.72
CA TYR A 77 9.55 21.98 -1.47
C TYR A 77 8.24 21.23 -1.20
N ARG A 78 7.35 21.80 -0.38
CA ARG A 78 6.02 21.20 -0.14
C ARG A 78 5.21 21.05 -1.41
N VAL A 79 5.22 22.06 -2.29
CA VAL A 79 4.51 22.00 -3.58
C VAL A 79 5.12 20.93 -4.48
N ILE A 80 6.45 20.89 -4.63
CA ILE A 80 7.14 19.89 -5.45
C ILE A 80 6.83 18.46 -4.98
N LEU A 81 6.84 18.23 -3.66
CA LEU A 81 6.52 16.92 -3.08
C LEU A 81 5.08 16.48 -3.35
N LEU A 82 4.15 17.44 -3.50
CA LEU A 82 2.74 17.15 -3.77
C LEU A 82 2.46 16.84 -5.24
N ILE A 83 3.31 17.22 -6.19
CA ILE A 83 3.08 17.04 -7.62
C ILE A 83 2.70 15.59 -7.95
N PRO A 84 3.43 14.55 -7.49
CA PRO A 84 3.06 13.17 -7.79
C PRO A 84 1.65 12.80 -7.33
N ALA A 85 1.25 13.25 -6.14
CA ALA A 85 -0.04 12.90 -5.55
C ALA A 85 -1.26 13.49 -6.29
N VAL A 86 -1.06 14.53 -7.11
CA VAL A 86 -2.12 15.15 -7.91
C VAL A 86 -2.36 14.41 -9.23
N ILE A 87 -1.40 13.58 -9.65
CA ILE A 87 -1.51 12.82 -10.91
C ILE A 87 -2.57 11.71 -10.72
N PRO A 88 -3.55 11.58 -11.64
CA PRO A 88 -4.52 10.49 -11.60
C PRO A 88 -3.84 9.11 -11.55
N SER A 89 -4.34 8.21 -10.71
CA SER A 89 -3.76 6.88 -10.45
C SER A 89 -3.47 6.08 -11.72
N THR A 90 -4.43 6.03 -12.64
CA THR A 90 -4.27 5.29 -13.89
C THR A 90 -3.09 5.79 -14.72
N LEU A 91 -2.84 7.11 -14.75
CA LEU A 91 -1.69 7.68 -15.46
C LEU A 91 -0.39 7.31 -14.77
N VAL A 92 -0.36 7.33 -13.43
CA VAL A 92 0.81 6.87 -12.65
C VAL A 92 1.12 5.42 -12.97
N PHE A 93 0.12 4.52 -12.96
CA PHE A 93 0.33 3.10 -13.21
C PHE A 93 0.84 2.83 -14.63
N VAL A 94 0.28 3.52 -15.64
CA VAL A 94 0.73 3.40 -17.04
C VAL A 94 2.15 3.95 -17.22
N LEU A 95 2.45 5.11 -16.60
CA LEU A 95 3.79 5.69 -16.61
C LEU A 95 4.82 4.74 -16.01
N TRP A 96 4.55 4.22 -14.82
CA TRP A 96 5.47 3.31 -14.16
C TRP A 96 5.57 1.95 -14.86
N LYS A 97 4.49 1.46 -15.51
CA LYS A 97 4.56 0.28 -16.37
C LYS A 97 5.54 0.49 -17.52
N TRP A 98 5.57 1.68 -18.12
CA TRP A 98 6.58 2.04 -19.12
C TRP A 98 7.97 2.19 -18.50
N MET A 99 8.10 2.88 -17.36
CA MET A 99 9.39 3.03 -16.66
C MET A 99 10.04 1.70 -16.30
N TYR A 100 9.23 0.73 -15.89
CA TYR A 100 9.63 -0.63 -15.55
C TYR A 100 9.70 -1.57 -16.75
N ASN A 101 9.49 -1.08 -17.98
CA ASN A 101 9.58 -1.94 -19.15
C ASN A 101 11.00 -2.49 -19.27
N TYR A 102 11.07 -3.82 -19.45
CA TYR A 102 12.33 -4.55 -19.46
C TYR A 102 13.28 -4.09 -20.59
N GLN A 103 12.73 -3.82 -21.80
CA GLN A 103 13.52 -3.55 -22.99
C GLN A 103 13.74 -2.05 -23.25
N ILE A 104 12.70 -1.24 -23.07
CA ILE A 104 12.68 0.17 -23.49
C ILE A 104 12.47 1.13 -22.31
N GLY A 105 12.37 0.61 -21.10
CA GLY A 105 12.11 1.42 -19.91
C GLY A 105 13.35 2.21 -19.49
N PRO A 106 13.18 3.51 -19.12
CA PRO A 106 14.30 4.37 -18.74
C PRO A 106 15.08 3.87 -17.52
N ILE A 107 14.46 3.08 -16.63
CA ILE A 107 15.17 2.52 -15.48
C ILE A 107 16.21 1.50 -15.94
N ASN A 108 15.85 0.55 -16.80
CA ASN A 108 16.82 -0.40 -17.33
C ASN A 108 17.82 0.26 -18.29
N TYR A 109 17.39 1.25 -19.08
CA TYR A 109 18.33 2.05 -19.88
C TYR A 109 19.42 2.68 -19.01
N PHE A 110 19.05 3.31 -17.89
CA PHE A 110 20.01 3.89 -16.94
C PHE A 110 20.93 2.82 -16.33
N LEU A 111 20.41 1.67 -15.93
CA LEU A 111 21.19 0.60 -15.31
C LEU A 111 22.13 -0.11 -16.31
N VAL A 112 21.75 -0.19 -17.59
CA VAL A 112 22.53 -0.91 -18.62
C VAL A 112 23.50 0.04 -19.32
N GLU A 113 23.03 1.19 -19.82
CA GLU A 113 23.82 2.07 -20.68
C GLU A 113 24.62 3.12 -19.89
N ILE A 114 24.17 3.52 -18.71
CA ILE A 114 24.84 4.58 -17.94
C ILE A 114 25.65 4.02 -16.79
N MET A 115 25.06 3.11 -16.01
CA MET A 115 25.74 2.50 -14.86
C MET A 115 26.56 1.27 -15.22
N GLU A 116 26.27 0.63 -16.37
CA GLU A 116 26.91 -0.61 -16.84
C GLU A 116 26.86 -1.76 -15.83
N TRP A 117 25.85 -1.75 -14.92
CA TRP A 117 25.69 -2.78 -13.90
C TRP A 117 25.10 -4.09 -14.46
N PHE A 118 24.35 -3.97 -15.55
CA PHE A 118 23.67 -5.09 -16.21
C PHE A 118 23.89 -5.02 -17.71
N THR A 119 23.55 -6.11 -18.39
CA THR A 119 23.34 -6.15 -19.84
C THR A 119 21.83 -6.33 -20.09
N TYR A 120 21.32 -6.00 -21.27
CA TYR A 120 19.90 -6.23 -21.59
C TYR A 120 19.48 -7.70 -21.44
N ARG A 121 20.41 -8.64 -21.52
CA ARG A 121 20.13 -10.06 -21.34
C ARG A 121 19.80 -10.44 -19.90
N ASN A 122 20.38 -9.76 -18.92
CA ASN A 122 20.21 -10.05 -17.49
C ASN A 122 19.67 -8.85 -16.69
N ALA A 123 19.15 -7.84 -17.36
CA ALA A 123 18.54 -6.68 -16.74
C ALA A 123 17.29 -7.08 -15.91
N PRO A 124 16.98 -6.34 -14.83
CA PRO A 124 15.85 -6.65 -13.97
C PRO A 124 14.52 -6.67 -14.70
N GLN A 125 13.73 -7.71 -14.48
CA GLN A 125 12.35 -7.82 -14.96
C GLN A 125 11.39 -7.35 -13.86
N TRP A 126 11.26 -6.04 -13.71
CA TRP A 126 10.53 -5.39 -12.61
C TRP A 126 9.09 -5.87 -12.46
N LEU A 127 8.37 -6.06 -13.56
CA LEU A 127 6.95 -6.46 -13.59
C LEU A 127 6.75 -7.83 -14.28
N GLY A 128 7.81 -8.59 -14.49
CA GLY A 128 7.79 -9.85 -15.24
C GLY A 128 7.29 -11.08 -14.47
N GLY A 129 6.62 -10.90 -13.34
CA GLY A 129 6.15 -12.01 -12.50
C GLY A 129 7.22 -12.63 -11.60
N THR A 130 8.34 -11.92 -11.42
CA THR A 130 9.45 -12.29 -10.54
C THR A 130 9.25 -11.76 -9.12
N ASP A 131 10.19 -12.09 -8.22
CA ASP A 131 10.23 -11.58 -6.84
C ASP A 131 10.38 -10.06 -6.77
N LEU A 132 10.83 -9.41 -7.86
CA LEU A 132 10.92 -7.94 -7.95
C LEU A 132 9.56 -7.26 -8.15
N THR A 133 8.52 -7.96 -8.57
CA THR A 133 7.25 -7.35 -8.95
C THR A 133 6.59 -6.58 -7.80
N LEU A 134 6.39 -7.21 -6.65
CA LEU A 134 5.75 -6.55 -5.50
C LEU A 134 6.63 -5.45 -4.89
N PRO A 135 7.97 -5.61 -4.75
CA PRO A 135 8.87 -4.50 -4.40
C PRO A 135 8.78 -3.31 -5.35
N SER A 136 8.71 -3.55 -6.66
CA SER A 136 8.60 -2.48 -7.67
C SER A 136 7.29 -1.70 -7.53
N VAL A 137 6.18 -2.42 -7.31
CA VAL A 137 4.88 -1.77 -7.05
C VAL A 137 4.93 -0.98 -5.73
N ALA A 138 5.56 -1.50 -4.69
CA ALA A 138 5.71 -0.79 -3.42
C ALA A 138 6.52 0.51 -3.57
N ILE A 139 7.61 0.50 -4.35
CA ILE A 139 8.41 1.70 -4.63
C ILE A 139 7.56 2.77 -5.35
N MET A 140 6.81 2.37 -6.36
CA MET A 140 5.90 3.26 -7.08
C MET A 140 4.87 3.90 -6.14
N GLU A 141 4.19 3.10 -5.33
CA GLU A 141 3.16 3.54 -4.41
C GLU A 141 3.72 4.47 -3.32
N ILE A 142 4.90 4.16 -2.78
CA ILE A 142 5.59 5.00 -1.80
C ILE A 142 5.91 6.36 -2.44
N TRP A 143 6.49 6.37 -3.65
CA TRP A 143 6.81 7.60 -4.37
C TRP A 143 5.56 8.44 -4.65
N TRP A 144 4.48 7.82 -5.10
CA TRP A 144 3.24 8.52 -5.42
C TRP A 144 2.60 9.16 -4.20
N GLY A 145 2.59 8.45 -3.06
CA GLY A 145 2.02 8.95 -1.80
C GLY A 145 2.94 9.82 -0.96
N LEU A 146 4.22 9.97 -1.34
CA LEU A 146 5.28 10.53 -0.51
C LEU A 146 4.97 11.94 0.01
N GLY A 147 4.58 12.85 -0.89
CA GLY A 147 4.27 14.23 -0.51
C GLY A 147 2.99 14.35 0.30
N TYR A 148 1.96 13.60 -0.08
CA TYR A 148 0.69 13.61 0.66
C TYR A 148 0.87 13.19 2.12
N HIS A 149 1.59 12.10 2.38
CA HIS A 149 1.86 11.65 3.75
C HIS A 149 2.81 12.59 4.51
N SER A 150 3.74 13.25 3.80
CA SER A 150 4.65 14.24 4.42
C SER A 150 3.90 15.42 5.02
N ILE A 151 2.77 15.82 4.44
CA ILE A 151 1.95 16.93 4.99
C ILE A 151 1.39 16.59 6.37
N PHE A 152 0.96 15.34 6.60
CA PHE A 152 0.49 14.92 7.92
C PHE A 152 1.60 15.06 8.97
N PHE A 153 2.82 14.65 8.62
CA PHE A 153 3.96 14.79 9.51
C PHE A 153 4.38 16.25 9.71
N LEU A 154 4.32 17.09 8.66
CA LEU A 154 4.58 18.53 8.77
C LEU A 154 3.56 19.21 9.69
N ALA A 155 2.28 18.87 9.58
CA ALA A 155 1.26 19.37 10.49
C ALA A 155 1.51 18.94 11.94
N GLY A 156 1.92 17.67 12.13
CA GLY A 156 2.31 17.17 13.43
C GLY A 156 3.53 17.85 14.03
N LEU A 157 4.57 18.07 13.22
CA LEU A 157 5.77 18.81 13.65
C LEU A 157 5.42 20.25 14.06
N ALA A 158 4.57 20.93 13.28
CA ALA A 158 4.12 22.29 13.58
C ALA A 158 3.30 22.39 14.88
N ALA A 159 2.66 21.30 15.31
CA ALA A 159 1.89 21.25 16.56
C ALA A 159 2.76 21.02 17.81
N ILE A 160 4.04 20.67 17.66
CA ILE A 160 4.96 20.48 18.79
C ILE A 160 5.42 21.86 19.29
N PRO A 161 5.23 22.20 20.59
CA PRO A 161 5.76 23.43 21.17
C PRO A 161 7.28 23.53 20.98
N LYS A 162 7.76 24.65 20.46
CA LYS A 162 9.20 24.86 20.15
C LYS A 162 10.09 24.76 21.37
N ASP A 163 9.58 25.17 22.52
CA ASP A 163 10.30 25.13 23.79
C ASP A 163 10.81 23.75 24.17
N LEU A 164 10.11 22.69 23.74
CA LEU A 164 10.45 21.32 24.11
C LEU A 164 11.73 20.81 23.41
N PRO A 165 11.88 20.93 22.08
CA PRO A 165 13.16 20.63 21.43
C PRO A 165 14.28 21.56 21.84
N GLU A 166 13.98 22.83 22.13
CA GLU A 166 14.96 23.83 22.57
C GLU A 166 15.48 23.50 23.99
N ALA A 167 14.61 23.18 24.93
CA ALA A 167 15.01 22.76 26.27
C ALA A 167 15.90 21.51 26.24
N ALA A 168 15.53 20.50 25.44
CA ALA A 168 16.35 19.30 25.30
C ALA A 168 17.76 19.62 24.75
N ARG A 169 17.91 20.59 23.83
CA ARG A 169 19.23 21.01 23.34
C ARG A 169 20.04 21.74 24.41
N VAL A 170 19.39 22.58 25.24
CA VAL A 170 20.04 23.24 26.38
C VAL A 170 20.53 22.22 27.39
N ASP A 171 19.77 21.13 27.61
CA ASP A 171 20.16 19.99 28.45
C ASP A 171 21.26 19.11 27.82
N GLY A 172 21.79 19.47 26.63
CA GLY A 172 22.91 18.80 25.97
C GLY A 172 22.52 17.65 25.03
N ALA A 173 21.22 17.49 24.71
CA ALA A 173 20.78 16.47 23.76
C ALA A 173 21.21 16.84 22.32
N ASN A 174 21.80 15.87 21.61
CA ASN A 174 22.05 16.03 20.18
C ASN A 174 20.76 15.87 19.36
N GLU A 175 20.79 16.25 18.05
CA GLU A 175 19.61 16.23 17.18
C GLU A 175 18.94 14.86 17.04
N TRP A 176 19.71 13.77 17.13
CA TRP A 176 19.18 12.41 17.11
C TRP A 176 18.41 12.10 18.39
N GLN A 177 18.92 12.51 19.55
CA GLN A 177 18.26 12.37 20.84
C GLN A 177 17.00 13.22 20.91
N VAL A 178 17.04 14.47 20.43
CA VAL A 178 15.87 15.35 20.31
C VAL A 178 14.79 14.68 19.46
N PHE A 179 15.16 14.11 18.30
CA PHE A 179 14.20 13.43 17.44
C PHE A 179 13.58 12.22 18.14
N TRP A 180 14.38 11.32 18.71
CA TRP A 180 13.88 10.06 19.26
C TRP A 180 13.10 10.22 20.58
N TYR A 181 13.51 11.14 21.44
CA TYR A 181 12.96 11.28 22.79
C TYR A 181 11.92 12.42 22.90
N VAL A 182 11.96 13.42 22.00
CA VAL A 182 11.05 14.57 22.07
C VAL A 182 10.07 14.58 20.90
N ILE A 183 10.56 14.50 19.66
CA ILE A 183 9.72 14.69 18.45
C ILE A 183 8.93 13.43 18.14
N ARG A 184 9.60 12.27 17.97
CA ARG A 184 8.97 11.01 17.57
C ARG A 184 7.81 10.59 18.48
N PRO A 185 7.92 10.62 19.83
CA PRO A 185 6.79 10.27 20.69
C PRO A 185 5.55 11.13 20.45
N ARG A 186 5.73 12.41 20.15
CA ARG A 186 4.63 13.35 19.87
C ARG A 186 3.99 13.14 18.50
N LEU A 187 4.72 12.56 17.55
CA LEU A 187 4.21 12.16 16.25
C LEU A 187 3.53 10.78 16.27
N GLN A 188 3.61 10.03 17.36
CA GLN A 188 3.05 8.69 17.47
C GLN A 188 1.56 8.61 17.11
N PRO A 189 0.67 9.54 17.52
CA PRO A 189 -0.73 9.49 17.12
C PRO A 189 -0.93 9.61 15.60
N ILE A 190 -0.14 10.47 14.93
CA ILE A 190 -0.19 10.64 13.47
C ILE A 190 0.34 9.39 12.78
N MET A 191 1.45 8.84 13.27
CA MET A 191 2.01 7.59 12.77
C MET A 191 0.99 6.44 12.87
N MET A 192 0.29 6.32 14.01
CA MET A 192 -0.74 5.30 14.21
C MET A 192 -1.89 5.45 13.20
N ILE A 193 -2.41 6.67 13.03
CA ILE A 193 -3.48 6.93 12.06
C ILE A 193 -3.04 6.54 10.64
N LEU A 194 -1.84 6.96 10.22
CA LEU A 194 -1.30 6.63 8.90
C LEU A 194 -1.07 5.12 8.73
N VAL A 195 -0.53 4.44 9.74
CA VAL A 195 -0.32 2.98 9.71
C VAL A 195 -1.65 2.25 9.52
N VAL A 196 -2.68 2.59 10.29
CA VAL A 196 -4.00 1.94 10.18
C VAL A 196 -4.64 2.20 8.82
N LEU A 197 -4.65 3.45 8.36
CA LEU A 197 -5.23 3.81 7.06
C LEU A 197 -4.47 3.15 5.91
N ARG A 198 -3.14 3.19 5.93
CA ARG A 198 -2.32 2.62 4.84
C ARG A 198 -2.27 1.10 4.86
N PHE A 199 -2.39 0.47 6.02
CA PHE A 199 -2.57 -0.97 6.11
C PHE A 199 -3.83 -1.42 5.36
N GLY A 200 -4.98 -0.76 5.62
CA GLY A 200 -6.22 -1.07 4.92
C GLY A 200 -6.11 -0.93 3.40
N THR A 201 -5.51 0.17 2.92
CA THR A 201 -5.29 0.37 1.48
C THR A 201 -4.31 -0.65 0.90
N ALA A 202 -3.19 -0.96 1.56
CA ALA A 202 -2.20 -1.92 1.08
C ALA A 202 -2.76 -3.34 0.94
N MET A 203 -3.57 -3.77 1.89
CA MET A 203 -4.22 -5.09 1.83
C MET A 203 -5.32 -5.17 0.75
N ALA A 204 -5.93 -4.04 0.37
CA ALA A 204 -7.06 -3.98 -0.55
C ALA A 204 -6.72 -3.46 -1.96
N VAL A 205 -5.44 -3.38 -2.30
CA VAL A 205 -4.96 -2.97 -3.64
C VAL A 205 -5.55 -3.87 -4.73
N ILE A 206 -6.02 -3.26 -5.82
CA ILE A 206 -6.58 -3.98 -6.98
C ILE A 206 -6.20 -3.34 -8.32
N ASP A 207 -6.34 -2.03 -8.47
CA ASP A 207 -6.25 -1.36 -9.77
C ASP A 207 -4.87 -1.50 -10.42
N GLU A 208 -3.80 -1.18 -9.71
CA GLU A 208 -2.43 -1.34 -10.18
C GLU A 208 -2.09 -2.82 -10.44
N TYR A 209 -2.62 -3.73 -9.63
CA TYR A 209 -2.40 -5.15 -9.82
C TYR A 209 -3.04 -5.67 -11.10
N LEU A 210 -4.23 -5.18 -11.44
CA LEU A 210 -4.89 -5.49 -12.71
C LEU A 210 -4.10 -4.93 -13.91
N ILE A 211 -3.54 -3.72 -13.78
CA ILE A 211 -2.76 -3.08 -14.84
C ILE A 211 -1.42 -3.79 -15.07
N PHE A 212 -0.76 -4.26 -14.00
CA PHE A 212 0.57 -4.88 -14.10
C PHE A 212 0.51 -6.37 -14.44
N GLY A 213 -0.30 -7.17 -13.77
CA GLY A 213 -0.35 -8.62 -13.91
C GLY A 213 -1.66 -9.18 -14.46
N GLY A 214 -2.71 -8.35 -14.50
CA GLY A 214 -4.05 -8.77 -14.91
C GLY A 214 -4.58 -9.93 -14.07
N PHE A 215 -5.22 -10.90 -14.74
CA PHE A 215 -5.83 -12.07 -14.10
C PHE A 215 -4.93 -13.31 -14.14
N ASN A 216 -3.62 -13.15 -14.34
CA ASN A 216 -2.70 -14.27 -14.29
C ASN A 216 -2.51 -14.74 -12.84
N ARG A 217 -3.06 -15.92 -12.52
CA ARG A 217 -3.01 -16.53 -11.17
C ARG A 217 -1.60 -16.84 -10.69
N ALA A 218 -0.66 -17.05 -11.61
CA ALA A 218 0.75 -17.26 -11.28
C ALA A 218 1.47 -15.95 -10.91
N HIS A 219 1.02 -14.81 -11.44
CA HIS A 219 1.65 -13.51 -11.24
C HIS A 219 1.57 -13.04 -9.77
N PRO A 220 2.64 -12.43 -9.20
CA PRO A 220 2.64 -11.96 -7.80
C PRO A 220 1.55 -10.95 -7.47
N THR A 221 1.08 -10.15 -8.44
CA THR A 221 -0.02 -9.19 -8.25
C THR A 221 -1.40 -9.84 -8.18
N TYR A 222 -1.53 -11.16 -8.38
CA TYR A 222 -2.79 -11.85 -8.18
C TYR A 222 -3.05 -12.05 -6.67
N THR A 223 -3.51 -10.99 -6.03
CA THR A 223 -3.86 -10.95 -4.62
C THR A 223 -5.31 -11.38 -4.37
N TRP A 224 -5.72 -11.47 -3.11
CA TRP A 224 -7.09 -11.88 -2.75
C TRP A 224 -8.18 -10.96 -3.30
N THR A 225 -7.90 -9.66 -3.45
CA THR A 225 -8.81 -8.69 -4.09
C THR A 225 -8.96 -8.94 -5.58
N VAL A 226 -7.86 -9.26 -6.28
CA VAL A 226 -7.88 -9.67 -7.67
C VAL A 226 -8.58 -11.03 -7.82
N PHE A 227 -8.34 -11.98 -6.91
CA PHE A 227 -9.04 -13.27 -6.88
C PHE A 227 -10.54 -13.09 -6.70
N MET A 228 -10.97 -12.26 -5.74
CA MET A 228 -12.37 -11.92 -5.54
C MET A 228 -12.99 -11.33 -6.81
N TYR A 229 -12.33 -10.37 -7.44
CA TYR A 229 -12.79 -9.74 -8.67
C TYR A 229 -12.85 -10.72 -9.85
N ASP A 230 -11.83 -11.58 -10.00
CA ASP A 230 -11.79 -12.64 -11.02
C ASP A 230 -12.99 -13.58 -10.89
N GLN A 231 -13.31 -14.04 -9.67
CA GLN A 231 -14.47 -14.90 -9.41
C GLN A 231 -15.81 -14.19 -9.68
N ALA A 232 -15.89 -12.90 -9.34
CA ALA A 232 -17.11 -12.13 -9.52
C ALA A 232 -17.41 -11.82 -10.99
N PHE A 233 -16.39 -11.50 -11.82
CA PHE A 233 -16.60 -10.84 -13.10
C PHE A 233 -15.84 -11.42 -14.28
N LYS A 234 -14.80 -12.24 -14.08
CA LYS A 234 -13.88 -12.63 -15.16
C LYS A 234 -13.88 -14.10 -15.53
N THR A 235 -14.07 -15.02 -14.61
CA THR A 235 -13.96 -16.47 -14.86
C THR A 235 -15.06 -17.06 -15.77
N GLY A 236 -16.03 -16.25 -16.17
CA GLY A 236 -17.20 -16.71 -16.93
C GLY A 236 -18.24 -17.45 -16.09
N LEU A 237 -17.92 -17.77 -14.85
CA LEU A 237 -18.83 -18.44 -13.92
C LEU A 237 -19.72 -17.46 -13.14
N TRP A 238 -19.32 -16.19 -13.11
CA TRP A 238 -20.06 -15.10 -12.46
C TRP A 238 -20.52 -15.43 -11.03
N ARG A 239 -19.58 -15.98 -10.24
CA ARG A 239 -19.81 -16.52 -8.89
C ARG A 239 -19.79 -15.42 -7.83
N GLN A 240 -20.73 -14.47 -7.88
CA GLN A 240 -20.74 -13.34 -6.95
C GLN A 240 -20.97 -13.75 -5.51
N GLY A 241 -21.74 -14.82 -5.25
CA GLY A 241 -21.90 -15.39 -3.90
C GLY A 241 -20.57 -15.83 -3.31
N PHE A 242 -19.80 -16.58 -4.09
CA PHE A 242 -18.46 -17.02 -3.69
C PHE A 242 -17.46 -15.86 -3.59
N ALA A 243 -17.48 -14.92 -4.54
CA ALA A 243 -16.63 -13.73 -4.48
C ALA A 243 -16.93 -12.87 -3.23
N ALA A 244 -18.21 -12.74 -2.86
CA ALA A 244 -18.61 -12.05 -1.64
C ALA A 244 -18.06 -12.75 -0.39
N SER A 245 -18.04 -14.09 -0.34
CA SER A 245 -17.44 -14.83 0.79
C SER A 245 -15.92 -14.63 0.88
N ILE A 246 -15.19 -14.60 -0.25
CA ILE A 246 -13.76 -14.24 -0.31
C ILE A 246 -13.56 -12.84 0.29
N GLY A 247 -14.39 -11.88 -0.12
CA GLY A 247 -14.34 -10.51 0.42
C GLY A 247 -14.57 -10.45 1.93
N MET A 248 -15.52 -11.24 2.45
CA MET A 248 -15.80 -11.31 3.89
C MET A 248 -14.65 -11.96 4.67
N VAL A 249 -14.07 -13.06 4.16
CA VAL A 249 -12.89 -13.70 4.79
C VAL A 249 -11.72 -12.72 4.84
N GLY A 250 -11.42 -12.04 3.72
CA GLY A 250 -10.37 -11.02 3.68
C GLY A 250 -10.62 -9.87 4.66
N ALA A 251 -11.86 -9.37 4.74
CA ALA A 251 -12.26 -8.32 5.68
C ALA A 251 -12.06 -8.73 7.14
N VAL A 252 -12.42 -9.98 7.51
CA VAL A 252 -12.20 -10.50 8.87
C VAL A 252 -10.71 -10.55 9.20
N VAL A 253 -9.86 -11.04 8.29
CA VAL A 253 -8.41 -11.07 8.49
C VAL A 253 -7.87 -9.65 8.68
N MET A 254 -8.31 -8.70 7.85
CA MET A 254 -7.90 -7.28 7.98
C MET A 254 -8.35 -6.69 9.32
N MET A 255 -9.59 -6.93 9.77
CA MET A 255 -10.09 -6.43 11.04
C MET A 255 -9.29 -6.95 12.24
N ILE A 256 -8.94 -8.23 12.24
CA ILE A 256 -8.10 -8.83 13.29
C ILE A 256 -6.74 -8.12 13.36
N PHE A 257 -6.14 -7.88 12.20
CA PHE A 257 -4.82 -7.23 12.13
C PHE A 257 -4.88 -5.75 12.53
N VAL A 258 -5.91 -5.02 12.11
CA VAL A 258 -6.13 -3.62 12.55
C VAL A 258 -6.37 -3.56 14.05
N ALA A 259 -7.18 -4.44 14.60
CA ALA A 259 -7.41 -4.51 16.05
C ALA A 259 -6.10 -4.77 16.81
N TYR A 260 -5.25 -5.67 16.29
CA TYR A 260 -3.93 -5.95 16.85
C TYR A 260 -2.99 -4.73 16.78
N LEU A 261 -2.95 -4.02 15.64
CA LEU A 261 -2.17 -2.79 15.51
C LEU A 261 -2.63 -1.72 16.52
N VAL A 262 -3.93 -1.48 16.60
CA VAL A 262 -4.49 -0.51 17.56
C VAL A 262 -4.15 -0.90 19.02
N TYR A 263 -4.23 -2.19 19.36
CA TYR A 263 -3.86 -2.68 20.68
C TYR A 263 -2.39 -2.38 21.03
N ILE A 264 -1.45 -2.66 20.10
CA ILE A 264 -0.01 -2.39 20.29
C ILE A 264 0.25 -0.89 20.51
N PHE A 265 -0.37 -0.04 19.72
CA PHE A 265 -0.15 1.40 19.83
C PHE A 265 -0.80 2.02 21.06
N ARG A 266 -1.94 1.46 21.53
CA ARG A 266 -2.66 1.93 22.73
C ARG A 266 -1.95 1.55 24.05
N SER A 267 -1.21 0.46 24.08
CA SER A 267 -0.62 -0.07 25.33
C SER A 267 0.62 0.69 25.82
N LYS A 268 0.94 1.86 25.25
CA LYS A 268 2.14 2.65 25.56
C LYS A 268 1.85 4.03 26.15
N ASP A 269 0.59 4.30 26.47
CA ASP A 269 0.15 5.40 27.32
C ASP A 269 -0.03 4.86 28.74
#